data_10b21ba8d341a7c9f49ff209310abbf9
#
_entry.id   10b21ba8d341a7c9f49ff209310abbf9
#
_cell.length_a   1.000
_cell.length_b   1.000
_cell.length_c   1.000
_cell.angle_alpha   90.00
_cell.angle_beta   90.00
_cell.angle_gamma   90.00
#
_symmetry.space_group_name_H-M   'P 1'
#
loop_
_entity.id
_entity.type
_entity.pdbx_description
1 polymer ?
#
loop_
_entity_poly.entity_id
_entity_poly.type
_entity_poly.pdbx_seq_one_letter_code
_entity_poly.pdbx_strand_id
1 'polypeptide(L)'
;MDFSTIKNFIANSTAGMIELETLLTSHPALAPESGGQGELEKVVALEAWLKERGITQLERFDAPDSRVESGIRPNLVATIPGADDADSSAPRVWIMAHTDVVPVGEISLWSTDPWKVVEKDGRLYGRGVEDNQQGLVAGTFAALALVQNKVTPPHTVKLLFVADEEVGSEYGIKYLLANHNLFRPNDIIVIPDGGDEIGSTIEVAEKNLLWLRIVVSGRQTHGSRPDQGINAALAGCDLALRLNGLEAVFNQRDELFDPPYSTFQPTKKEANVPNINTIPGEDVFCMDCRILPCYSLAQVRAEVNRCVAEVEEKYGVTVSYTEPQAVESPATPADAPVARRLAEAVKAVSGVEARPIGIGGGTVGAYLRQAGYQAVVWSRMDETAHQPNEYTVIENLVHDSQVMAYLMMQN
;
A
#
# COMPACT_ATOMS: atom_id res chain seq x y z
N MET A 1 26.17 1.81 22.98
CA MET A 1 26.15 3.27 22.81
C MET A 1 24.78 3.74 23.20
N ASP A 2 24.64 4.91 23.80
CA ASP A 2 23.34 5.42 24.23
C ASP A 2 22.54 5.89 23.00
N PHE A 3 21.27 5.54 22.92
CA PHE A 3 20.33 5.96 21.86
C PHE A 3 20.25 7.49 21.70
N SER A 4 20.55 8.24 22.78
CA SER A 4 20.58 9.71 22.73
C SER A 4 21.53 10.27 21.66
N THR A 5 22.66 9.62 21.39
CA THR A 5 23.60 10.01 20.33
C THR A 5 22.97 9.89 18.95
N ILE A 6 22.29 8.76 18.70
CA ILE A 6 21.58 8.48 17.43
C ILE A 6 20.41 9.45 17.26
N LYS A 7 19.60 9.64 18.31
CA LYS A 7 18.49 10.60 18.33
C LYS A 7 18.95 12.01 17.98
N ASN A 8 20.05 12.48 18.58
CA ASN A 8 20.60 13.81 18.32
C ASN A 8 21.18 13.94 16.90
N PHE A 9 21.83 12.90 16.36
CA PHE A 9 22.29 12.90 14.97
C PHE A 9 21.12 13.10 14.02
N ILE A 10 20.04 12.32 14.18
CA ILE A 10 18.84 12.41 13.35
C ILE A 10 18.20 13.79 13.45
N ALA A 11 18.03 14.33 14.66
CA ALA A 11 17.46 15.67 14.88
C ALA A 11 18.26 16.79 14.19
N ASN A 12 19.58 16.62 14.01
CA ASN A 12 20.44 17.58 13.32
C ASN A 12 20.61 17.28 11.80
N SER A 13 19.92 16.27 11.26
CA SER A 13 20.06 15.85 9.87
C SER A 13 18.95 16.39 8.96
N THR A 14 18.10 17.29 9.40
CA THR A 14 16.94 17.83 8.66
C THR A 14 17.32 18.36 7.28
N ALA A 15 18.42 19.10 7.16
CA ALA A 15 18.88 19.62 5.86
C ALA A 15 19.20 18.48 4.86
N GLY A 16 19.78 17.37 5.33
CA GLY A 16 20.05 16.20 4.50
C GLY A 16 18.77 15.44 4.13
N MET A 17 17.76 15.41 5.01
CA MET A 17 16.44 14.84 4.69
C MET A 17 15.77 15.64 3.58
N ILE A 18 15.76 16.97 3.67
CA ILE A 18 15.21 17.87 2.65
C ILE A 18 15.97 17.71 1.31
N GLU A 19 17.30 17.56 1.38
CA GLU A 19 18.13 17.30 0.19
C GLU A 19 17.71 15.99 -0.50
N LEU A 20 17.54 14.91 0.26
CA LEU A 20 17.13 13.62 -0.29
C LEU A 20 15.71 13.66 -0.87
N GLU A 21 14.74 14.26 -0.16
CA GLU A 21 13.39 14.50 -0.67
C GLU A 21 13.42 15.28 -2.01
N THR A 22 14.23 16.33 -2.08
CA THR A 22 14.39 17.14 -3.29
C THR A 22 14.97 16.33 -4.44
N LEU A 23 15.98 15.51 -4.16
CA LEU A 23 16.58 14.60 -5.15
C LEU A 23 15.54 13.62 -5.70
N LEU A 24 14.82 12.94 -4.81
CA LEU A 24 13.84 11.91 -5.20
C LEU A 24 12.68 12.51 -5.99
N THR A 25 12.11 13.63 -5.54
CA THR A 25 11.01 14.31 -6.24
C THR A 25 11.41 14.82 -7.63
N SER A 26 12.68 15.22 -7.83
CA SER A 26 13.17 15.69 -9.13
C SER A 26 13.30 14.58 -10.19
N HIS A 27 13.17 13.30 -9.80
CA HIS A 27 13.17 12.13 -10.68
C HIS A 27 11.81 11.46 -10.66
N PRO A 28 10.82 11.92 -11.45
CA PRO A 28 9.49 11.34 -11.50
C PRO A 28 9.55 9.85 -11.89
N ALA A 29 9.05 8.99 -11.04
CA ALA A 29 9.03 7.55 -11.26
C ALA A 29 7.59 7.09 -11.53
N LEU A 30 7.01 7.58 -12.62
CA LEU A 30 5.67 7.22 -13.06
C LEU A 30 5.66 5.86 -13.76
N ALA A 31 4.65 5.07 -13.49
CA ALA A 31 4.42 3.79 -14.16
C ALA A 31 4.15 3.97 -15.67
N PRO A 32 4.47 2.96 -16.51
CA PRO A 32 4.20 3.01 -17.95
C PRO A 32 2.73 3.26 -18.30
N GLU A 33 1.79 2.76 -17.50
CA GLU A 33 0.36 2.97 -17.62
C GLU A 33 -0.02 4.45 -17.54
N SER A 34 0.81 5.23 -16.85
CA SER A 34 0.67 6.69 -16.69
C SER A 34 1.60 7.47 -17.64
N GLY A 35 2.19 6.80 -18.64
CA GLY A 35 3.09 7.41 -19.61
C GLY A 35 4.51 7.67 -19.11
N GLY A 36 4.90 7.06 -17.98
CA GLY A 36 6.24 7.17 -17.40
C GLY A 36 7.22 6.11 -17.90
N GLN A 37 8.45 6.18 -17.38
CA GLN A 37 9.54 5.26 -17.70
C GLN A 37 10.01 4.44 -16.48
N GLY A 38 9.16 4.37 -15.43
CA GLY A 38 9.47 3.65 -14.20
C GLY A 38 10.52 4.35 -13.33
N GLU A 39 11.17 3.60 -12.48
CA GLU A 39 11.93 4.08 -11.32
C GLU A 39 13.44 4.19 -11.55
N LEU A 40 13.97 3.79 -12.73
CA LEU A 40 15.40 3.61 -12.92
C LEU A 40 16.22 4.87 -12.60
N GLU A 41 15.81 6.05 -13.08
CA GLU A 41 16.53 7.30 -12.84
C GLU A 41 16.57 7.65 -11.35
N LYS A 42 15.42 7.53 -10.66
CA LYS A 42 15.31 7.77 -9.22
C LYS A 42 16.18 6.80 -8.41
N VAL A 43 16.16 5.51 -8.74
CA VAL A 43 16.95 4.49 -8.03
C VAL A 43 18.44 4.69 -8.28
N VAL A 44 18.88 5.05 -9.48
CA VAL A 44 20.29 5.35 -9.78
C VAL A 44 20.77 6.58 -8.98
N ALA A 45 19.94 7.63 -8.89
CA ALA A 45 20.24 8.80 -8.07
C ALA A 45 20.33 8.45 -6.57
N LEU A 46 19.39 7.62 -6.07
CA LEU A 46 19.39 7.12 -4.70
C LEU A 46 20.64 6.26 -4.40
N GLU A 47 21.02 5.35 -5.29
CA GLU A 47 22.24 4.55 -5.13
C GLU A 47 23.50 5.43 -5.00
N ALA A 48 23.64 6.46 -5.84
CA ALA A 48 24.77 7.37 -5.77
C ALA A 48 24.79 8.13 -4.44
N TRP A 49 23.64 8.64 -4.02
CA TRP A 49 23.47 9.37 -2.77
C TRP A 49 23.81 8.52 -1.54
N LEU A 50 23.36 7.26 -1.51
CA LEU A 50 23.65 6.30 -0.42
C LEU A 50 25.14 5.98 -0.34
N LYS A 51 25.81 5.70 -1.50
CA LYS A 51 27.24 5.40 -1.57
C LYS A 51 28.11 6.54 -1.06
N GLU A 52 27.80 7.78 -1.44
CA GLU A 52 28.52 8.98 -0.99
C GLU A 52 28.47 9.14 0.54
N ARG A 53 27.41 8.65 1.18
CA ARG A 53 27.19 8.77 2.63
C ARG A 53 27.60 7.52 3.43
N GLY A 54 28.24 6.55 2.76
CA GLY A 54 28.86 5.38 3.39
C GLY A 54 27.96 4.15 3.50
N ILE A 55 26.74 4.16 2.94
CA ILE A 55 25.91 2.96 2.75
C ILE A 55 26.32 2.35 1.39
N THR A 56 27.27 1.40 1.43
CA THR A 56 27.92 0.88 0.23
C THR A 56 27.55 -0.54 -0.16
N GLN A 57 26.95 -1.31 0.76
CA GLN A 57 26.45 -2.66 0.46
C GLN A 57 25.07 -2.56 -0.20
N LEU A 58 25.07 -2.36 -1.50
CA LEU A 58 23.86 -2.19 -2.32
C LEU A 58 23.75 -3.33 -3.32
N GLU A 59 22.54 -3.87 -3.45
CA GLU A 59 22.21 -4.94 -4.40
C GLU A 59 20.90 -4.61 -5.12
N ARG A 60 20.91 -4.71 -6.46
CA ARG A 60 19.73 -4.48 -7.28
C ARG A 60 19.09 -5.77 -7.74
N PHE A 61 17.77 -5.78 -7.78
CA PHE A 61 16.93 -6.86 -8.27
C PHE A 61 16.03 -6.29 -9.38
N ASP A 62 16.55 -6.28 -10.60
CA ASP A 62 15.91 -5.65 -11.75
C ASP A 62 14.83 -6.57 -12.32
N ALA A 63 13.55 -6.19 -12.20
CA ALA A 63 12.44 -6.89 -12.82
C ALA A 63 12.36 -6.53 -14.32
N PRO A 64 12.33 -7.50 -15.25
CA PRO A 64 12.26 -7.20 -16.67
C PRO A 64 10.89 -6.63 -17.06
N ASP A 65 10.87 -5.46 -17.72
CA ASP A 65 9.66 -4.81 -18.22
C ASP A 65 9.91 -4.19 -19.60
N SER A 66 9.35 -4.77 -20.65
CA SER A 66 9.52 -4.31 -22.02
C SER A 66 8.73 -3.03 -22.37
N ARG A 67 7.91 -2.52 -21.45
CA ARG A 67 7.12 -1.29 -21.64
C ARG A 67 7.92 -0.02 -21.37
N VAL A 68 9.07 -0.14 -20.69
CA VAL A 68 9.99 0.97 -20.40
C VAL A 68 11.23 0.89 -21.29
N GLU A 69 11.83 2.04 -21.65
CA GLU A 69 13.00 2.10 -22.54
C GLU A 69 14.22 1.37 -21.97
N SER A 70 14.38 1.39 -20.64
CA SER A 70 15.45 0.68 -19.92
C SER A 70 15.32 -0.85 -19.97
N GLY A 71 14.13 -1.36 -20.25
CA GLY A 71 13.79 -2.79 -20.20
C GLY A 71 13.67 -3.35 -18.78
N ILE A 72 13.76 -2.53 -17.73
CA ILE A 72 13.78 -2.98 -16.33
C ILE A 72 13.04 -2.02 -15.38
N ARG A 73 12.49 -2.59 -14.30
CA ARG A 73 11.96 -1.88 -13.12
C ARG A 73 12.84 -2.29 -11.92
N PRO A 74 13.68 -1.41 -11.39
CA PRO A 74 14.66 -1.76 -10.36
C PRO A 74 14.06 -1.81 -8.96
N ASN A 75 14.46 -2.84 -8.21
CA ASN A 75 14.30 -2.90 -6.76
C ASN A 75 15.69 -2.86 -6.12
N LEU A 76 15.87 -2.09 -5.06
CA LEU A 76 17.17 -1.86 -4.44
C LEU A 76 17.16 -2.30 -2.98
N VAL A 77 18.15 -3.10 -2.59
CA VAL A 77 18.41 -3.45 -1.18
C VAL A 77 19.72 -2.80 -0.72
N ALA A 78 19.64 -2.02 0.35
CA ALA A 78 20.81 -1.53 1.07
C ALA A 78 20.97 -2.30 2.38
N THR A 79 22.20 -2.75 2.67
CA THR A 79 22.50 -3.60 3.82
C THR A 79 23.43 -2.91 4.79
N ILE A 80 23.07 -2.92 6.08
CA ILE A 80 23.92 -2.53 7.20
C ILE A 80 24.14 -3.81 8.06
N PRO A 81 25.35 -4.40 8.03
CA PRO A 81 25.62 -5.64 8.75
C PRO A 81 25.41 -5.49 10.26
N GLY A 82 24.74 -6.45 10.86
CA GLY A 82 24.55 -6.56 12.31
C GLY A 82 25.67 -7.34 12.99
N ALA A 83 25.62 -7.38 14.33
CA ALA A 83 26.53 -8.18 15.12
C ALA A 83 26.38 -9.69 14.88
N ASP A 84 25.16 -10.10 14.49
CA ASP A 84 24.79 -11.49 14.18
C ASP A 84 24.73 -11.80 12.68
N ASP A 85 25.33 -10.96 11.82
CA ASP A 85 25.27 -11.10 10.35
C ASP A 85 25.70 -12.49 9.85
N ALA A 86 26.64 -13.14 10.54
CA ALA A 86 27.09 -14.49 10.23
C ALA A 86 26.08 -15.60 10.61
N ASP A 87 25.08 -15.31 11.45
CA ASP A 87 24.05 -16.27 11.85
C ASP A 87 22.89 -16.27 10.84
N SER A 88 22.82 -17.33 10.04
CA SER A 88 21.74 -17.48 9.04
C SER A 88 20.35 -17.66 9.67
N SER A 89 20.24 -17.95 10.96
CA SER A 89 18.97 -18.12 11.69
C SER A 89 18.52 -16.84 12.41
N ALA A 90 19.40 -15.84 12.54
CA ALA A 90 19.07 -14.57 13.19
C ALA A 90 18.03 -13.79 12.37
N PRO A 91 17.10 -13.05 13.02
CA PRO A 91 16.18 -12.16 12.32
C PRO A 91 16.95 -11.00 11.68
N ARG A 92 16.38 -10.43 10.65
CA ARG A 92 16.84 -9.15 10.06
C ARG A 92 15.76 -8.12 10.26
N VAL A 93 16.14 -6.86 10.36
CA VAL A 93 15.21 -5.74 10.41
C VAL A 93 15.10 -5.14 9.01
N TRP A 94 13.90 -5.18 8.45
CA TRP A 94 13.59 -4.62 7.13
C TRP A 94 12.75 -3.37 7.28
N ILE A 95 13.16 -2.30 6.58
CA ILE A 95 12.33 -1.14 6.31
C ILE A 95 12.09 -1.13 4.81
N MET A 96 10.84 -1.26 4.38
CA MET A 96 10.46 -1.35 2.97
C MET A 96 9.61 -0.16 2.57
N ALA A 97 10.08 0.59 1.58
CA ALA A 97 9.38 1.73 0.99
C ALA A 97 9.35 1.60 -0.53
N HIS A 98 8.39 2.24 -1.21
CA HIS A 98 8.36 2.24 -2.67
C HIS A 98 9.01 3.50 -3.27
N THR A 99 9.34 3.42 -4.56
CA THR A 99 10.04 4.48 -5.30
C THR A 99 9.20 5.12 -6.39
N ASP A 100 8.16 4.44 -6.84
CA ASP A 100 7.21 4.98 -7.80
C ASP A 100 6.24 5.99 -7.15
N VAL A 101 5.51 6.70 -7.97
CA VAL A 101 4.53 7.71 -7.54
C VAL A 101 3.35 7.72 -8.51
N VAL A 102 2.17 8.13 -8.03
CA VAL A 102 1.01 8.38 -8.89
C VAL A 102 1.18 9.66 -9.73
N PRO A 103 0.45 9.81 -10.85
CA PRO A 103 0.39 11.05 -11.61
C PRO A 103 -0.06 12.23 -10.76
N VAL A 104 0.40 13.43 -11.13
CA VAL A 104 0.07 14.67 -10.41
C VAL A 104 -1.40 15.10 -10.55
N GLY A 105 -2.15 14.47 -11.44
CA GLY A 105 -3.52 14.85 -11.72
C GLY A 105 -3.63 16.20 -12.43
N GLU A 106 -4.62 17.00 -12.05
CA GLU A 106 -4.88 18.33 -12.65
C GLU A 106 -3.84 19.36 -12.14
N ILE A 107 -2.92 19.77 -13.01
CA ILE A 107 -1.81 20.66 -12.65
C ILE A 107 -2.28 22.04 -12.15
N SER A 108 -3.43 22.51 -12.61
CA SER A 108 -4.00 23.80 -12.18
C SER A 108 -4.41 23.84 -10.71
N LEU A 109 -4.52 22.69 -10.06
CA LEU A 109 -4.83 22.55 -8.63
C LEU A 109 -3.58 22.63 -7.74
N TRP A 110 -2.38 22.57 -8.34
CA TRP A 110 -1.14 22.69 -7.59
C TRP A 110 -0.71 24.15 -7.42
N SER A 111 -0.34 24.51 -6.19
CA SER A 111 0.17 25.85 -5.85
C SER A 111 1.65 26.03 -6.22
N THR A 112 2.38 24.92 -6.39
CA THR A 112 3.81 24.85 -6.72
C THR A 112 4.04 23.81 -7.83
N ASP A 113 5.22 23.77 -8.41
CA ASP A 113 5.62 22.70 -9.33
C ASP A 113 5.70 21.37 -8.53
N PRO A 114 4.87 20.35 -8.84
CA PRO A 114 4.85 19.11 -8.09
C PRO A 114 6.14 18.30 -8.14
N TRP A 115 7.03 18.59 -9.12
CA TRP A 115 8.32 17.92 -9.29
C TRP A 115 9.50 18.69 -8.68
N LYS A 116 9.19 19.75 -7.91
CA LYS A 116 10.17 20.53 -7.16
C LYS A 116 9.71 20.70 -5.72
N VAL A 117 10.47 20.14 -4.80
CA VAL A 117 10.18 20.30 -3.37
C VAL A 117 10.21 21.79 -3.00
N VAL A 118 9.13 22.23 -2.36
CA VAL A 118 9.02 23.58 -1.78
C VAL A 118 8.84 23.45 -0.27
N GLU A 119 9.83 23.96 0.48
CA GLU A 119 9.71 24.06 1.93
C GLU A 119 8.90 25.29 2.32
N LYS A 120 7.85 25.09 3.11
CA LYS A 120 7.01 26.15 3.65
C LYS A 120 6.34 25.70 4.94
N ASP A 121 6.41 26.53 5.98
CA ASP A 121 5.72 26.35 7.28
C ASP A 121 6.00 24.96 7.92
N GLY A 122 7.25 24.47 7.82
CA GLY A 122 7.67 23.19 8.38
C GLY A 122 7.21 21.96 7.57
N ARG A 123 6.75 22.17 6.33
CA ARG A 123 6.29 21.15 5.38
C ARG A 123 7.10 21.19 4.10
N LEU A 124 7.21 20.04 3.46
CA LEU A 124 7.77 19.87 2.12
C LEU A 124 6.64 19.53 1.16
N TYR A 125 6.42 20.38 0.15
CA TYR A 125 5.38 20.18 -0.85
C TYR A 125 5.98 19.61 -2.12
N GLY A 126 5.36 18.56 -2.67
CA GLY A 126 5.77 17.91 -3.92
C GLY A 126 5.03 16.57 -4.10
N ARG A 127 4.99 16.02 -5.33
CA ARG A 127 4.45 14.69 -5.54
C ARG A 127 5.40 13.62 -5.01
N GLY A 128 4.86 12.69 -4.21
CA GLY A 128 5.60 11.59 -3.62
C GLY A 128 6.30 11.90 -2.31
N VAL A 129 6.26 13.17 -1.81
CA VAL A 129 6.96 13.56 -0.58
C VAL A 129 6.39 12.89 0.68
N GLU A 130 5.10 12.56 0.71
CA GLU A 130 4.48 11.76 1.77
C GLU A 130 4.42 10.30 1.35
N ASP A 131 3.99 10.03 0.12
CA ASP A 131 3.74 8.70 -0.43
C ASP A 131 4.74 8.34 -1.55
N ASN A 132 5.82 7.62 -1.28
CA ASN A 132 6.27 7.09 0.01
C ASN A 132 7.71 7.55 0.32
N GLN A 133 8.12 8.75 -0.19
CA GLN A 133 9.47 9.28 0.06
C GLN A 133 9.69 9.57 1.54
N GLN A 134 8.66 10.00 2.29
CA GLN A 134 8.76 10.16 3.75
C GLN A 134 9.30 8.88 4.40
N GLY A 135 8.70 7.74 4.11
CA GLY A 135 9.12 6.45 4.65
C GLY A 135 10.52 6.02 4.18
N LEU A 136 10.82 6.25 2.89
CA LEU A 136 12.13 6.00 2.30
C LEU A 136 13.21 6.81 2.99
N VAL A 137 13.00 8.11 3.14
CA VAL A 137 13.94 9.06 3.77
C VAL A 137 14.09 8.73 5.26
N ALA A 138 13.01 8.47 5.97
CA ALA A 138 13.05 8.13 7.38
C ALA A 138 13.86 6.86 7.65
N GLY A 139 13.62 5.78 6.89
CA GLY A 139 14.40 4.53 6.99
C GLY A 139 15.88 4.73 6.66
N THR A 140 16.15 5.55 5.61
CA THR A 140 17.51 5.87 5.19
C THR A 140 18.27 6.62 6.28
N PHE A 141 17.68 7.65 6.89
CA PHE A 141 18.35 8.43 7.95
C PHE A 141 18.47 7.67 9.27
N ALA A 142 17.57 6.74 9.56
CA ALA A 142 17.73 5.80 10.66
C ALA A 142 18.99 4.93 10.48
N ALA A 143 19.17 4.32 9.31
CA ALA A 143 20.35 3.51 8.98
C ALA A 143 21.62 4.38 8.89
N LEU A 144 21.56 5.55 8.27
CA LEU A 144 22.68 6.48 8.17
C LEU A 144 23.18 6.92 9.54
N ALA A 145 22.29 7.13 10.51
CA ALA A 145 22.66 7.46 11.88
C ALA A 145 23.53 6.35 12.52
N LEU A 146 23.23 5.09 12.28
CA LEU A 146 24.06 3.96 12.75
C LEU A 146 25.42 3.98 12.06
N VAL A 147 25.47 4.09 10.75
CA VAL A 147 26.71 4.08 9.94
C VAL A 147 27.64 5.23 10.34
N GLN A 148 27.13 6.46 10.39
CA GLN A 148 27.92 7.66 10.67
C GLN A 148 28.44 7.70 12.12
N ASN A 149 27.71 7.11 13.06
CA ASN A 149 28.14 6.99 14.46
C ASN A 149 28.89 5.68 14.74
N LYS A 150 29.15 4.86 13.71
CA LYS A 150 29.87 3.57 13.81
C LYS A 150 29.21 2.63 14.83
N VAL A 151 27.89 2.58 14.83
CA VAL A 151 27.09 1.68 15.67
C VAL A 151 26.77 0.43 14.84
N THR A 152 27.21 -0.72 15.31
CA THR A 152 26.81 -2.01 14.75
C THR A 152 25.47 -2.40 15.39
N PRO A 153 24.38 -2.52 14.64
CA PRO A 153 23.10 -2.96 15.19
C PRO A 153 23.17 -4.43 15.63
N PRO A 154 22.32 -4.89 16.56
CA PRO A 154 22.26 -6.30 16.96
C PRO A 154 21.99 -7.22 15.77
N HIS A 155 21.01 -6.90 14.97
CA HIS A 155 20.59 -7.64 13.78
C HIS A 155 20.96 -6.89 12.51
N THR A 156 21.19 -7.63 11.41
CA THR A 156 21.40 -7.01 10.09
C THR A 156 20.18 -6.20 9.68
N VAL A 157 20.40 -4.94 9.31
CA VAL A 157 19.36 -4.04 8.81
C VAL A 157 19.36 -4.05 7.28
N LYS A 158 18.17 -4.12 6.70
CA LYS A 158 17.90 -4.07 5.25
C LYS A 158 16.93 -2.94 4.95
N LEU A 159 17.34 -2.00 4.13
CA LEU A 159 16.43 -1.06 3.49
C LEU A 159 16.06 -1.63 2.13
N LEU A 160 14.78 -1.82 1.88
CA LEU A 160 14.27 -2.33 0.60
C LEU A 160 13.45 -1.23 -0.06
N PHE A 161 13.88 -0.81 -1.24
CA PHE A 161 13.21 0.17 -2.07
C PHE A 161 12.62 -0.55 -3.27
N VAL A 162 11.28 -0.67 -3.32
CA VAL A 162 10.56 -1.44 -4.34
C VAL A 162 9.99 -0.54 -5.44
N ALA A 163 9.80 -1.11 -6.60
CA ALA A 163 9.11 -0.51 -7.73
C ALA A 163 7.61 -0.86 -7.71
N ASP A 164 6.80 -0.13 -8.50
CA ASP A 164 5.48 -0.56 -8.99
C ASP A 164 4.41 -0.75 -7.90
N GLU A 165 4.55 -0.10 -6.75
CA GLU A 165 3.58 -0.23 -5.65
C GLU A 165 2.20 0.28 -6.08
N GLU A 166 2.14 1.46 -6.65
CA GLU A 166 0.97 2.26 -6.99
C GLU A 166 0.07 1.64 -8.09
N VAL A 167 0.60 0.66 -8.81
CA VAL A 167 -0.13 0.00 -9.91
C VAL A 167 -0.19 -1.53 -9.79
N GLY A 168 0.08 -2.06 -8.57
CA GLY A 168 -0.20 -3.45 -8.22
C GLY A 168 1.00 -4.34 -7.95
N SER A 169 2.23 -3.79 -7.88
CA SER A 169 3.46 -4.43 -7.39
C SER A 169 3.96 -5.64 -8.19
N GLU A 170 3.56 -5.78 -9.47
CA GLU A 170 3.98 -6.91 -10.32
C GLU A 170 5.49 -6.93 -10.56
N TYR A 171 6.12 -5.75 -10.64
CA TYR A 171 7.56 -5.56 -10.84
C TYR A 171 8.31 -5.24 -9.55
N GLY A 172 7.59 -5.02 -8.45
CA GLY A 172 8.08 -4.76 -7.11
C GLY A 172 8.08 -6.00 -6.24
N ILE A 173 7.34 -5.93 -5.11
CA ILE A 173 7.38 -6.99 -4.09
C ILE A 173 6.92 -8.36 -4.60
N LYS A 174 5.96 -8.43 -5.52
CA LYS A 174 5.53 -9.71 -6.11
C LYS A 174 6.65 -10.37 -6.91
N TYR A 175 7.36 -9.58 -7.72
CA TYR A 175 8.52 -10.08 -8.47
C TYR A 175 9.59 -10.61 -7.52
N LEU A 176 9.90 -9.87 -6.44
CA LEU A 176 10.89 -10.27 -5.46
C LEU A 176 10.50 -11.56 -4.73
N LEU A 177 9.26 -11.68 -4.30
CA LEU A 177 8.76 -12.88 -3.62
C LEU A 177 8.73 -14.11 -4.54
N ALA A 178 8.46 -13.93 -5.83
CA ALA A 178 8.39 -15.03 -6.80
C ALA A 178 9.77 -15.51 -7.27
N ASN A 179 10.77 -14.63 -7.33
CA ASN A 179 12.04 -14.91 -7.99
C ASN A 179 13.25 -14.93 -7.04
N HIS A 180 13.12 -14.40 -5.83
CA HIS A 180 14.22 -14.23 -4.88
C HIS A 180 13.82 -14.69 -3.48
N ASN A 181 14.76 -15.29 -2.75
CA ASN A 181 14.54 -15.69 -1.35
C ASN A 181 15.17 -14.67 -0.40
N LEU A 182 14.57 -13.48 -0.36
CA LEU A 182 15.11 -12.35 0.40
C LEU A 182 14.81 -12.43 1.89
N PHE A 183 13.59 -12.85 2.26
CA PHE A 183 13.09 -12.77 3.62
C PHE A 183 13.27 -14.09 4.39
N ARG A 184 13.31 -13.98 5.72
CA ARG A 184 13.30 -15.13 6.65
C ARG A 184 11.99 -15.12 7.45
N PRO A 185 11.50 -16.28 7.92
CA PRO A 185 10.23 -16.36 8.66
C PRO A 185 10.17 -15.52 9.94
N ASN A 186 11.33 -15.23 10.55
CA ASN A 186 11.46 -14.46 11.79
C ASN A 186 11.94 -13.01 11.57
N ASP A 187 12.02 -12.56 10.33
CA ASP A 187 12.39 -11.17 10.02
C ASP A 187 11.36 -10.17 10.61
N ILE A 188 11.85 -9.00 10.99
CA ILE A 188 11.07 -7.87 11.48
C ILE A 188 10.87 -6.93 10.30
N ILE A 189 9.65 -6.88 9.74
CA ILE A 189 9.38 -6.13 8.51
C ILE A 189 8.42 -4.98 8.80
N VAL A 190 8.90 -3.75 8.63
CA VAL A 190 8.11 -2.52 8.76
C VAL A 190 8.02 -1.81 7.40
N ILE A 191 6.82 -1.41 7.05
CA ILE A 191 6.49 -0.68 5.83
C ILE A 191 5.99 0.71 6.25
N PRO A 192 6.78 1.77 6.07
CA PRO A 192 6.39 3.13 6.47
C PRO A 192 5.49 3.80 5.41
N ASP A 193 4.29 3.24 5.21
CA ASP A 193 3.39 3.57 4.11
C ASP A 193 1.92 3.71 4.56
N GLY A 194 1.71 4.01 5.80
CA GLY A 194 0.41 4.22 6.40
C GLY A 194 0.51 4.47 7.89
N GLY A 195 -0.48 5.15 8.46
CA GLY A 195 -0.47 5.49 9.88
C GLY A 195 -1.47 6.57 10.24
N ASP A 196 -1.12 7.42 11.19
CA ASP A 196 -1.92 8.58 11.62
C ASP A 196 -1.03 9.77 12.04
N GLU A 197 -1.64 10.93 12.26
CA GLU A 197 -0.95 12.20 12.58
C GLU A 197 -0.02 12.14 13.82
N ILE A 198 -0.20 11.19 14.72
CA ILE A 198 0.60 11.03 15.93
C ILE A 198 1.38 9.71 16.00
N GLY A 199 1.23 8.83 14.99
CA GLY A 199 1.88 7.52 14.93
C GLY A 199 1.33 6.53 15.95
N SER A 200 0.05 6.63 16.31
CA SER A 200 -0.57 5.80 17.35
C SER A 200 -1.14 4.47 16.84
N THR A 201 -1.14 4.26 15.53
CA THR A 201 -1.72 3.05 14.90
C THR A 201 -0.66 2.25 14.18
N ILE A 202 -0.61 0.95 14.45
CA ILE A 202 0.24 -0.02 13.74
C ILE A 202 -0.70 -0.93 12.96
N GLU A 203 -0.66 -0.84 11.65
CA GLU A 203 -1.47 -1.68 10.79
C GLU A 203 -0.90 -3.10 10.73
N VAL A 204 -1.69 -4.06 11.18
CA VAL A 204 -1.33 -5.49 11.20
C VAL A 204 -2.21 -6.33 10.26
N ALA A 205 -3.29 -5.76 9.75
CA ALA A 205 -4.25 -6.45 8.92
C ALA A 205 -4.97 -5.52 7.94
N GLU A 206 -5.44 -6.08 6.85
CA GLU A 206 -6.27 -5.42 5.84
C GLU A 206 -7.50 -6.27 5.56
N LYS A 207 -8.62 -5.64 5.19
CA LYS A 207 -9.75 -6.41 4.67
C LYS A 207 -9.40 -7.02 3.32
N ASN A 208 -9.87 -8.23 3.08
CA ASN A 208 -9.81 -8.81 1.73
C ASN A 208 -10.59 -7.93 0.77
N LEU A 209 -10.04 -7.72 -0.42
CA LEU A 209 -10.62 -6.87 -1.45
C LEU A 209 -11.20 -7.74 -2.56
N LEU A 210 -12.44 -7.45 -2.95
CA LEU A 210 -13.07 -8.05 -4.13
C LEU A 210 -13.89 -7.00 -4.87
N TRP A 211 -13.41 -6.61 -6.05
CA TRP A 211 -14.19 -5.78 -6.98
C TRP A 211 -14.87 -6.66 -8.01
N LEU A 212 -16.15 -6.44 -8.22
CA LEU A 212 -16.92 -7.14 -9.23
C LEU A 212 -17.44 -6.14 -10.26
N ARG A 213 -17.23 -6.41 -11.54
CA ARG A 213 -17.97 -5.76 -12.62
C ARG A 213 -18.98 -6.76 -13.18
N ILE A 214 -20.26 -6.48 -12.97
CA ILE A 214 -21.37 -7.39 -13.23
C ILE A 214 -22.13 -6.91 -14.45
N VAL A 215 -22.39 -7.82 -15.38
CA VAL A 215 -23.18 -7.58 -16.60
C VAL A 215 -24.42 -8.46 -16.54
N VAL A 216 -25.59 -7.84 -16.57
CA VAL A 216 -26.89 -8.51 -16.61
C VAL A 216 -27.45 -8.36 -18.01
N SER A 217 -27.67 -9.47 -18.69
CA SER A 217 -28.17 -9.53 -20.08
C SER A 217 -29.61 -10.04 -20.12
N GLY A 218 -30.48 -9.24 -20.69
CA GLY A 218 -31.88 -9.55 -20.92
C GLY A 218 -32.28 -9.40 -22.40
N ARG A 219 -33.45 -8.82 -22.65
CA ARG A 219 -33.92 -8.55 -24.03
C ARG A 219 -34.60 -7.19 -24.11
N GLN A 220 -34.02 -6.30 -24.92
CA GLN A 220 -34.54 -4.96 -25.17
C GLN A 220 -35.87 -5.01 -25.88
N THR A 221 -36.80 -4.12 -25.51
CA THR A 221 -38.06 -3.90 -26.18
C THR A 221 -38.61 -2.51 -25.88
N HIS A 222 -39.70 -2.14 -26.57
CA HIS A 222 -40.41 -0.90 -26.29
C HIS A 222 -41.06 -0.94 -24.90
N GLY A 223 -41.01 0.19 -24.15
CA GLY A 223 -41.47 0.25 -22.75
C GLY A 223 -42.95 -0.13 -22.53
N SER A 224 -43.82 0.01 -23.57
CA SER A 224 -45.23 -0.40 -23.51
C SER A 224 -45.45 -1.90 -23.78
N ARG A 225 -44.39 -2.66 -24.10
CA ARG A 225 -44.48 -4.09 -24.45
C ARG A 225 -43.54 -4.93 -23.56
N PRO A 226 -43.69 -4.88 -22.22
CA PRO A 226 -42.85 -5.65 -21.31
C PRO A 226 -43.00 -7.18 -21.52
N ASP A 227 -44.12 -7.62 -22.06
CA ASP A 227 -44.37 -9.01 -22.45
C ASP A 227 -43.41 -9.56 -23.51
N GLN A 228 -42.77 -8.66 -24.28
CA GLN A 228 -41.82 -9.04 -25.36
C GLN A 228 -40.37 -8.83 -24.98
N GLY A 229 -40.08 -8.30 -23.79
CA GLY A 229 -38.75 -8.01 -23.28
C GLY A 229 -38.37 -8.84 -22.08
N ILE A 230 -37.11 -8.70 -21.68
CA ILE A 230 -36.57 -9.15 -20.38
C ILE A 230 -35.79 -7.99 -19.82
N ASN A 231 -36.28 -7.38 -18.74
CA ASN A 231 -35.75 -6.14 -18.21
C ASN A 231 -34.47 -6.37 -17.40
N ALA A 232 -33.33 -6.14 -18.04
CA ALA A 232 -32.02 -6.28 -17.42
C ALA A 232 -31.81 -5.29 -16.25
N ALA A 233 -32.33 -4.06 -16.34
CA ALA A 233 -32.16 -3.07 -15.27
C ALA A 233 -32.92 -3.45 -14.00
N LEU A 234 -34.13 -4.02 -14.14
CA LEU A 234 -34.89 -4.51 -12.97
C LEU A 234 -34.17 -5.68 -12.28
N ALA A 235 -33.67 -6.62 -13.08
CA ALA A 235 -32.89 -7.75 -12.57
C ALA A 235 -31.57 -7.30 -11.93
N GLY A 236 -30.86 -6.32 -12.54
CA GLY A 236 -29.65 -5.73 -12.00
C GLY A 236 -29.87 -5.01 -10.67
N CYS A 237 -30.98 -4.30 -10.51
CA CYS A 237 -31.34 -3.70 -9.22
C CYS A 237 -31.61 -4.73 -8.12
N ASP A 238 -32.32 -5.82 -8.44
CA ASP A 238 -32.56 -6.93 -7.46
C ASP A 238 -31.23 -7.60 -7.09
N LEU A 239 -30.36 -7.87 -8.07
CA LEU A 239 -29.04 -8.46 -7.81
C LEU A 239 -28.16 -7.54 -6.93
N ALA A 240 -28.11 -6.25 -7.24
CA ALA A 240 -27.34 -5.30 -6.45
C ALA A 240 -27.80 -5.24 -4.98
N LEU A 241 -29.11 -5.27 -4.74
CA LEU A 241 -29.67 -5.31 -3.38
C LEU A 241 -29.35 -6.62 -2.66
N ARG A 242 -29.38 -7.78 -3.35
CA ARG A 242 -29.02 -9.07 -2.77
C ARG A 242 -27.55 -9.13 -2.40
N LEU A 243 -26.68 -8.61 -3.29
CA LEU A 243 -25.24 -8.56 -3.02
C LEU A 243 -24.92 -7.60 -1.87
N ASN A 244 -25.56 -6.44 -1.80
CA ASN A 244 -25.43 -5.55 -0.64
C ASN A 244 -25.90 -6.25 0.67
N GLY A 245 -26.93 -7.07 0.60
CA GLY A 245 -27.43 -7.87 1.73
C GLY A 245 -26.51 -8.98 2.22
N LEU A 246 -25.38 -9.26 1.54
CA LEU A 246 -24.38 -10.24 1.99
C LEU A 246 -23.71 -9.84 3.31
N GLU A 247 -23.80 -8.60 3.73
CA GLU A 247 -23.41 -8.17 5.10
C GLU A 247 -24.11 -9.00 6.19
N ALA A 248 -25.35 -9.45 5.96
CA ALA A 248 -26.07 -10.30 6.90
C ALA A 248 -25.59 -11.76 6.91
N VAL A 249 -24.95 -12.22 5.83
CA VAL A 249 -24.34 -13.55 5.73
C VAL A 249 -22.95 -13.54 6.35
N PHE A 250 -22.14 -12.55 6.00
CA PHE A 250 -20.77 -12.35 6.49
C PHE A 250 -20.77 -11.38 7.69
N ASN A 251 -21.47 -11.77 8.75
CA ASN A 251 -21.89 -10.91 9.86
C ASN A 251 -20.96 -10.91 11.08
N GLN A 252 -19.79 -11.53 11.00
CA GLN A 252 -18.82 -11.45 12.08
C GLN A 252 -18.31 -10.02 12.24
N ARG A 253 -17.86 -9.72 13.45
CA ARG A 253 -17.28 -8.41 13.79
C ARG A 253 -15.87 -8.63 14.32
N ASP A 254 -15.00 -7.73 13.95
CA ASP A 254 -13.62 -7.68 14.43
C ASP A 254 -13.30 -6.22 14.76
N GLU A 255 -13.15 -5.92 16.04
CA GLU A 255 -12.87 -4.55 16.55
C GLU A 255 -11.47 -4.06 16.21
N LEU A 256 -10.66 -4.88 15.53
CA LEU A 256 -9.40 -4.45 14.94
C LEU A 256 -9.62 -3.47 13.78
N PHE A 257 -10.79 -3.55 13.10
CA PHE A 257 -11.14 -2.76 11.92
C PHE A 257 -12.17 -1.67 12.21
N ASP A 258 -12.15 -0.62 11.40
CA ASP A 258 -13.20 0.41 11.35
C ASP A 258 -13.65 0.59 9.88
N PRO A 259 -14.94 0.32 9.53
CA PRO A 259 -15.96 -0.33 10.36
C PRO A 259 -15.59 -1.80 10.67
N PRO A 260 -16.03 -2.34 11.85
CA PRO A 260 -15.63 -3.66 12.34
C PRO A 260 -16.39 -4.82 11.70
N TYR A 261 -16.82 -4.71 10.45
CA TYR A 261 -17.58 -5.71 9.70
C TYR A 261 -17.24 -5.65 8.21
N SER A 262 -17.62 -6.72 7.49
CA SER A 262 -17.48 -6.78 6.03
C SER A 262 -18.51 -5.88 5.35
N THR A 263 -18.13 -5.21 4.26
CA THR A 263 -19.01 -4.33 3.48
C THR A 263 -19.12 -4.80 2.03
N PHE A 264 -20.33 -4.66 1.44
CA PHE A 264 -20.65 -5.06 0.08
C PHE A 264 -21.44 -3.92 -0.57
N GLN A 265 -20.73 -2.98 -1.21
CA GLN A 265 -21.36 -1.76 -1.69
C GLN A 265 -21.44 -1.71 -3.22
N PRO A 266 -22.64 -1.47 -3.80
CA PRO A 266 -22.74 -1.11 -5.21
C PRO A 266 -22.22 0.32 -5.41
N THR A 267 -21.18 0.49 -6.24
CA THR A 267 -20.45 1.77 -6.33
C THR A 267 -20.61 2.46 -7.68
N LYS A 268 -20.51 1.74 -8.79
CA LYS A 268 -20.55 2.29 -10.13
C LYS A 268 -21.68 1.65 -10.92
N LYS A 269 -22.44 2.45 -11.66
CA LYS A 269 -23.44 1.98 -12.61
C LYS A 269 -23.21 2.64 -13.96
N GLU A 270 -23.18 1.81 -15.02
CA GLU A 270 -23.02 2.30 -16.39
C GLU A 270 -24.39 2.69 -16.98
N ALA A 271 -24.38 3.62 -17.92
CA ALA A 271 -25.60 3.99 -18.65
C ALA A 271 -26.07 2.82 -19.52
N ASN A 272 -27.38 2.51 -19.51
CA ASN A 272 -27.93 1.43 -20.34
C ASN A 272 -28.58 1.95 -21.62
N VAL A 273 -29.85 2.43 -21.59
CA VAL A 273 -30.55 2.91 -22.78
C VAL A 273 -30.62 4.44 -22.82
N PRO A 274 -30.55 5.07 -24.01
CA PRO A 274 -30.50 6.53 -24.13
C PRO A 274 -31.88 7.20 -23.98
N ASN A 275 -33.00 6.45 -24.01
CA ASN A 275 -34.35 6.95 -24.02
C ASN A 275 -35.25 6.27 -23.00
N ILE A 276 -36.21 7.00 -22.45
CA ILE A 276 -37.09 6.57 -21.34
C ILE A 276 -38.04 5.44 -21.71
N ASN A 277 -38.50 5.38 -22.97
CA ASN A 277 -39.52 4.44 -23.45
C ASN A 277 -39.00 3.10 -23.92
N THR A 278 -37.81 2.69 -23.45
CA THR A 278 -37.15 1.42 -23.81
C THR A 278 -36.85 0.59 -22.57
N ILE A 279 -37.24 -0.68 -22.58
CA ILE A 279 -36.81 -1.67 -21.59
C ILE A 279 -35.36 -2.06 -21.91
N PRO A 280 -34.40 -1.89 -21.01
CA PRO A 280 -33.00 -2.22 -21.25
C PRO A 280 -32.78 -3.72 -21.45
N GLY A 281 -32.01 -4.08 -22.48
CA GLY A 281 -31.54 -5.42 -22.72
C GLY A 281 -30.22 -5.75 -22.01
N GLU A 282 -29.55 -4.73 -21.47
CA GLU A 282 -28.32 -4.87 -20.69
C GLU A 282 -28.32 -3.88 -19.52
N ASP A 283 -27.72 -4.29 -18.41
CA ASP A 283 -27.46 -3.43 -17.25
C ASP A 283 -26.08 -3.81 -16.66
N VAL A 284 -25.27 -2.80 -16.37
CA VAL A 284 -23.91 -3.00 -15.88
C VAL A 284 -23.68 -2.20 -14.61
N PHE A 285 -23.20 -2.88 -13.57
CA PHE A 285 -22.82 -2.22 -12.33
C PHE A 285 -21.59 -2.88 -11.69
N CYS A 286 -20.95 -2.16 -10.75
CA CYS A 286 -19.82 -2.66 -10.00
C CYS A 286 -20.14 -2.75 -8.51
N MET A 287 -19.47 -3.69 -7.83
CA MET A 287 -19.46 -3.84 -6.38
C MET A 287 -18.05 -3.61 -5.86
N ASP A 288 -17.90 -2.87 -4.77
CA ASP A 288 -16.73 -2.83 -3.91
C ASP A 288 -17.05 -3.66 -2.66
N CYS A 289 -16.32 -4.76 -2.47
CA CYS A 289 -16.49 -5.65 -1.33
C CYS A 289 -15.22 -5.61 -0.48
N ARG A 290 -15.36 -5.21 0.80
CA ARG A 290 -14.29 -5.21 1.81
C ARG A 290 -14.61 -6.25 2.86
N ILE A 291 -13.89 -7.35 2.85
CA ILE A 291 -14.27 -8.57 3.56
C ILE A 291 -13.27 -8.81 4.71
N LEU A 292 -13.79 -9.02 5.93
CA LEU A 292 -12.93 -9.37 7.08
C LEU A 292 -12.10 -10.63 6.76
N PRO A 293 -10.82 -10.68 7.17
CA PRO A 293 -9.90 -11.78 6.85
C PRO A 293 -10.33 -13.17 7.37
N CYS A 294 -11.29 -13.22 8.28
CA CYS A 294 -11.89 -14.50 8.76
C CYS A 294 -12.72 -15.22 7.67
N TYR A 295 -13.05 -14.54 6.56
CA TYR A 295 -13.76 -15.10 5.41
C TYR A 295 -12.85 -15.15 4.20
N SER A 296 -12.83 -16.28 3.48
CA SER A 296 -12.13 -16.39 2.21
C SER A 296 -12.93 -15.78 1.06
N LEU A 297 -12.25 -15.32 0.01
CA LEU A 297 -12.92 -14.88 -1.23
C LEU A 297 -13.69 -16.04 -1.90
N ALA A 298 -13.26 -17.29 -1.71
CA ALA A 298 -13.99 -18.45 -2.20
C ALA A 298 -15.40 -18.57 -1.58
N GLN A 299 -15.53 -18.31 -0.28
CA GLN A 299 -16.85 -18.26 0.39
C GLN A 299 -17.72 -17.14 -0.16
N VAL A 300 -17.14 -15.96 -0.38
CA VAL A 300 -17.87 -14.80 -0.94
C VAL A 300 -18.34 -15.09 -2.36
N ARG A 301 -17.47 -15.64 -3.22
CA ARG A 301 -17.83 -16.06 -4.59
C ARG A 301 -18.98 -17.08 -4.63
N ALA A 302 -19.01 -18.01 -3.68
CA ALA A 302 -20.11 -18.96 -3.58
C ALA A 302 -21.46 -18.27 -3.33
N GLU A 303 -21.52 -17.29 -2.42
CA GLU A 303 -22.72 -16.52 -2.15
C GLU A 303 -23.10 -15.57 -3.31
N VAL A 304 -22.11 -14.95 -3.97
CA VAL A 304 -22.35 -14.17 -5.19
C VAL A 304 -23.01 -15.04 -6.26
N ASN A 305 -22.47 -16.24 -6.52
CA ASN A 305 -23.02 -17.17 -7.50
C ASN A 305 -24.43 -17.66 -7.12
N ARG A 306 -24.70 -17.83 -5.83
CA ARG A 306 -26.07 -18.15 -5.35
C ARG A 306 -27.04 -17.01 -5.67
N CYS A 307 -26.66 -15.76 -5.38
CA CYS A 307 -27.48 -14.58 -5.70
C CYS A 307 -27.70 -14.44 -7.21
N VAL A 308 -26.68 -14.70 -8.01
CA VAL A 308 -26.76 -14.70 -9.48
C VAL A 308 -27.78 -15.74 -9.96
N ALA A 309 -27.69 -16.99 -9.53
CA ALA A 309 -28.59 -18.05 -9.94
C ALA A 309 -30.05 -17.76 -9.61
N GLU A 310 -30.32 -17.20 -8.40
CA GLU A 310 -31.68 -16.82 -7.99
C GLU A 310 -32.28 -15.70 -8.87
N VAL A 311 -31.43 -14.75 -9.32
CA VAL A 311 -31.89 -13.65 -10.19
C VAL A 311 -32.08 -14.15 -11.62
N GLU A 312 -31.21 -15.02 -12.12
CA GLU A 312 -31.36 -15.67 -13.43
C GLU A 312 -32.66 -16.46 -13.50
N GLU A 313 -32.95 -17.28 -12.49
CA GLU A 313 -34.20 -18.06 -12.40
C GLU A 313 -35.43 -17.14 -12.34
N LYS A 314 -35.39 -16.07 -11.53
CA LYS A 314 -36.51 -15.19 -11.29
C LYS A 314 -36.88 -14.33 -12.51
N TYR A 315 -35.88 -13.83 -13.27
CA TYR A 315 -36.09 -12.84 -14.31
C TYR A 315 -35.86 -13.37 -15.72
N GLY A 316 -35.25 -14.55 -15.87
CA GLY A 316 -34.87 -15.11 -17.18
C GLY A 316 -33.74 -14.34 -17.87
N VAL A 317 -32.91 -13.66 -17.11
CA VAL A 317 -31.68 -12.98 -17.56
C VAL A 317 -30.51 -13.93 -17.56
N THR A 318 -29.40 -13.53 -18.19
CA THR A 318 -28.08 -14.16 -18.01
C THR A 318 -27.17 -13.16 -17.33
N VAL A 319 -26.41 -13.61 -16.31
CA VAL A 319 -25.49 -12.77 -15.57
C VAL A 319 -24.07 -13.29 -15.75
N SER A 320 -23.15 -12.37 -16.06
CA SER A 320 -21.70 -12.65 -16.00
C SER A 320 -21.02 -11.57 -15.17
N TYR A 321 -19.86 -11.91 -14.58
CA TYR A 321 -19.06 -10.90 -13.91
C TYR A 321 -17.55 -11.18 -14.13
N THR A 322 -16.78 -10.10 -13.99
CA THR A 322 -15.31 -10.13 -13.94
C THR A 322 -14.85 -9.57 -12.61
N GLU A 323 -13.64 -9.91 -12.22
CA GLU A 323 -13.01 -9.46 -10.99
C GLU A 323 -11.83 -8.54 -11.34
N PRO A 324 -12.04 -7.23 -11.50
CA PRO A 324 -10.95 -6.29 -11.77
C PRO A 324 -9.86 -6.31 -10.70
N GLN A 325 -10.24 -6.60 -9.44
CA GLN A 325 -9.32 -6.80 -8.34
C GLN A 325 -9.84 -7.84 -7.36
N ALA A 326 -8.95 -8.74 -6.91
CA ALA A 326 -9.25 -9.75 -5.90
C ALA A 326 -7.97 -10.04 -5.11
N VAL A 327 -7.94 -9.68 -3.83
CA VAL A 327 -6.78 -9.84 -2.94
C VAL A 327 -7.25 -10.39 -1.60
N GLU A 328 -6.67 -11.50 -1.15
CA GLU A 328 -6.79 -11.97 0.23
C GLU A 328 -5.60 -11.48 1.04
N SER A 329 -5.84 -10.91 2.22
CA SER A 329 -4.80 -10.37 3.08
C SER A 329 -4.83 -11.06 4.45
N PRO A 330 -4.01 -12.09 4.68
CA PRO A 330 -3.82 -12.64 6.01
C PRO A 330 -3.32 -11.58 6.99
N ALA A 331 -3.73 -11.67 8.25
CA ALA A 331 -3.29 -10.75 9.29
C ALA A 331 -1.92 -11.16 9.86
N THR A 332 -1.07 -10.18 10.18
CA THR A 332 0.00 -10.35 11.15
C THR A 332 -0.64 -10.40 12.54
N PRO A 333 -0.30 -11.38 13.41
CA PRO A 333 -0.84 -11.39 14.77
C PRO A 333 -0.56 -10.08 15.50
N ALA A 334 -1.56 -9.54 16.20
CA ALA A 334 -1.42 -8.26 16.90
C ALA A 334 -0.31 -8.26 17.98
N ASP A 335 0.04 -9.43 18.48
CA ASP A 335 1.14 -9.66 19.43
C ASP A 335 2.42 -10.18 18.78
N ALA A 336 2.53 -10.13 17.45
CA ALA A 336 3.72 -10.53 16.71
C ALA A 336 4.96 -9.75 17.18
N PRO A 337 6.17 -10.35 17.11
CA PRO A 337 7.40 -9.65 17.51
C PRO A 337 7.56 -8.28 16.84
N VAL A 338 7.25 -8.16 15.55
CA VAL A 338 7.35 -6.90 14.81
C VAL A 338 6.42 -5.83 15.37
N ALA A 339 5.15 -6.16 15.65
CA ALA A 339 4.18 -5.21 16.19
C ALA A 339 4.57 -4.73 17.60
N ARG A 340 5.01 -5.67 18.48
CA ARG A 340 5.44 -5.34 19.84
C ARG A 340 6.70 -4.46 19.85
N ARG A 341 7.72 -4.83 19.07
CA ARG A 341 8.99 -4.08 18.99
C ARG A 341 8.76 -2.67 18.44
N LEU A 342 7.90 -2.54 17.43
CA LEU A 342 7.57 -1.24 16.88
C LEU A 342 6.78 -0.38 17.88
N ALA A 343 5.78 -0.94 18.57
CA ALA A 343 5.05 -0.23 19.62
C ALA A 343 5.97 0.24 20.74
N GLU A 344 6.94 -0.59 21.16
CA GLU A 344 7.97 -0.21 22.12
C GLU A 344 8.85 0.93 21.61
N ALA A 345 9.25 0.90 20.34
CA ALA A 345 10.05 1.95 19.72
C ALA A 345 9.29 3.28 19.67
N VAL A 346 8.03 3.28 19.24
CA VAL A 346 7.15 4.46 19.23
C VAL A 346 7.05 5.04 20.63
N LYS A 347 6.75 4.21 21.64
CA LYS A 347 6.64 4.65 23.03
C LYS A 347 7.94 5.24 23.57
N ALA A 348 9.08 4.61 23.27
CA ALA A 348 10.40 5.07 23.77
C ALA A 348 10.79 6.43 23.16
N VAL A 349 10.41 6.72 21.92
CA VAL A 349 10.78 7.95 21.21
C VAL A 349 9.83 9.10 21.52
N SER A 350 8.52 8.86 21.50
CA SER A 350 7.47 9.89 21.58
C SER A 350 6.59 9.81 22.83
N GLY A 351 6.62 8.69 23.56
CA GLY A 351 5.68 8.45 24.68
C GLY A 351 4.28 8.01 24.24
N VAL A 352 4.03 7.90 22.94
CA VAL A 352 2.75 7.47 22.39
C VAL A 352 2.58 5.95 22.58
N GLU A 353 1.41 5.53 23.05
CA GLU A 353 1.02 4.11 23.13
C GLU A 353 0.41 3.69 21.80
N ALA A 354 1.25 3.16 20.92
CA ALA A 354 0.77 2.66 19.62
C ALA A 354 0.04 1.33 19.79
N ARG A 355 -1.07 1.16 19.03
CA ARG A 355 -1.93 -0.03 19.08
C ARG A 355 -2.08 -0.67 17.71
N PRO A 356 -2.19 -2.01 17.64
CA PRO A 356 -2.52 -2.70 16.39
C PRO A 356 -3.91 -2.31 15.90
N ILE A 357 -4.02 -2.12 14.57
CA ILE A 357 -5.29 -1.90 13.86
C ILE A 357 -5.35 -2.73 12.58
N GLY A 358 -6.57 -2.87 12.05
CA GLY A 358 -6.83 -3.34 10.69
C GLY A 358 -7.45 -2.24 9.85
N ILE A 359 -7.11 -2.15 8.59
CA ILE A 359 -7.63 -1.15 7.66
C ILE A 359 -8.55 -1.74 6.60
N GLY A 360 -9.35 -0.88 5.97
CA GLY A 360 -10.20 -1.26 4.84
C GLY A 360 -9.50 -1.21 3.49
N GLY A 361 -8.32 -0.60 3.41
CA GLY A 361 -7.49 -0.48 2.21
C GLY A 361 -6.64 -1.72 1.93
N GLY A 362 -5.70 -1.60 1.00
CA GLY A 362 -4.71 -2.61 0.70
C GLY A 362 -3.33 -1.96 0.56
N THR A 363 -2.30 -2.62 1.08
CA THR A 363 -0.89 -2.21 0.98
C THR A 363 -0.05 -3.39 0.50
N VAL A 364 1.22 -3.14 0.22
CA VAL A 364 2.19 -4.22 -0.07
C VAL A 364 2.34 -5.22 1.09
N GLY A 365 1.92 -4.86 2.29
CA GLY A 365 1.88 -5.75 3.46
C GLY A 365 1.09 -7.02 3.23
N ALA A 366 0.01 -6.95 2.44
CA ALA A 366 -0.78 -8.11 2.04
C ALA A 366 0.05 -9.20 1.36
N TYR A 367 0.93 -8.83 0.42
CA TYR A 367 1.74 -9.79 -0.34
C TYR A 367 2.79 -10.49 0.53
N LEU A 368 3.41 -9.75 1.46
CA LEU A 368 4.34 -10.33 2.42
C LEU A 368 3.62 -11.31 3.36
N ARG A 369 2.45 -10.94 3.86
CA ARG A 369 1.61 -11.79 4.73
C ARG A 369 1.10 -13.03 4.00
N GLN A 370 0.71 -12.92 2.71
CA GLN A 370 0.37 -14.08 1.85
C GLN A 370 1.55 -15.04 1.68
N ALA A 371 2.77 -14.52 1.60
CA ALA A 371 3.99 -15.32 1.52
C ALA A 371 4.43 -15.92 2.88
N GLY A 372 3.67 -15.65 3.96
CA GLY A 372 3.91 -16.19 5.30
C GLY A 372 4.84 -15.36 6.17
N TYR A 373 5.17 -14.13 5.77
CA TYR A 373 5.99 -13.22 6.57
C TYR A 373 5.13 -12.29 7.42
N GLN A 374 5.64 -11.95 8.61
CA GLN A 374 4.98 -11.01 9.51
C GLN A 374 5.44 -9.59 9.17
N ALA A 375 4.54 -8.80 8.57
CA ALA A 375 4.80 -7.42 8.21
C ALA A 375 3.75 -6.49 8.81
N VAL A 376 4.17 -5.29 9.20
CA VAL A 376 3.30 -4.22 9.71
C VAL A 376 3.54 -2.94 8.93
N VAL A 377 2.48 -2.11 8.83
CA VAL A 377 2.56 -0.78 8.21
C VAL A 377 2.48 0.27 9.32
N TRP A 378 3.36 1.26 9.26
CA TRP A 378 3.39 2.32 10.25
C TRP A 378 4.22 3.52 9.80
N SER A 379 3.66 4.69 9.95
CA SER A 379 4.30 6.00 9.81
C SER A 379 3.54 7.04 10.63
N ARG A 380 4.13 8.20 10.88
CA ARG A 380 3.42 9.39 11.34
C ARG A 380 3.15 10.29 10.13
N MET A 381 1.89 10.42 9.69
CA MET A 381 1.56 11.09 8.44
C MET A 381 0.21 11.82 8.50
N ASP A 382 0.03 12.81 7.62
CA ASP A 382 -1.17 13.65 7.57
C ASP A 382 -2.19 13.18 6.50
N GLU A 383 -1.91 12.05 5.81
CA GLU A 383 -2.75 11.44 4.76
C GLU A 383 -3.03 12.39 3.58
N THR A 384 -2.00 13.02 3.05
CA THR A 384 -2.07 13.91 1.88
C THR A 384 -1.78 13.21 0.55
N ALA A 385 -1.51 11.92 0.60
CA ALA A 385 -1.24 11.05 -0.55
C ALA A 385 -2.27 11.22 -1.67
N HIS A 386 -1.84 11.12 -2.93
CA HIS A 386 -2.68 11.18 -4.14
C HIS A 386 -3.43 12.50 -4.37
N GLN A 387 -3.23 13.52 -3.52
CA GLN A 387 -3.91 14.81 -3.62
C GLN A 387 -2.99 15.86 -4.31
N PRO A 388 -3.58 16.89 -4.96
CA PRO A 388 -2.83 18.10 -5.32
C PRO A 388 -2.31 18.80 -4.05
N ASN A 389 -1.11 19.38 -4.13
CA ASN A 389 -0.41 19.98 -2.99
C ASN A 389 -0.09 18.97 -1.88
N GLU A 390 0.17 17.71 -2.23
CA GLU A 390 0.73 16.72 -1.33
C GLU A 390 1.92 17.31 -0.57
N TYR A 391 2.01 17.00 0.73
CA TYR A 391 3.12 17.44 1.56
C TYR A 391 3.47 16.40 2.63
N THR A 392 4.73 16.40 3.05
CA THR A 392 5.17 15.76 4.29
C THR A 392 5.55 16.81 5.33
N VAL A 393 5.37 16.49 6.62
CA VAL A 393 5.80 17.33 7.72
C VAL A 393 7.26 17.00 8.07
N ILE A 394 8.15 17.99 8.09
CA ILE A 394 9.58 17.79 8.37
C ILE A 394 9.80 17.12 9.74
N GLU A 395 8.96 17.43 10.73
CA GLU A 395 9.04 16.79 12.05
C GLU A 395 8.71 15.28 11.97
N ASN A 396 7.82 14.87 11.05
CA ASN A 396 7.49 13.45 10.82
C ASN A 396 8.71 12.67 10.29
N LEU A 397 9.46 13.24 9.34
CA LEU A 397 10.72 12.64 8.86
C LEU A 397 11.70 12.37 10.01
N VAL A 398 11.88 13.36 10.89
CA VAL A 398 12.76 13.24 12.07
C VAL A 398 12.23 12.20 13.05
N HIS A 399 10.94 12.27 13.37
CA HIS A 399 10.29 11.37 14.32
C HIS A 399 10.38 9.91 13.86
N ASP A 400 9.98 9.64 12.61
CA ASP A 400 9.95 8.28 12.07
C ASP A 400 11.36 7.70 11.92
N SER A 401 12.33 8.53 11.53
CA SER A 401 13.75 8.13 11.53
C SER A 401 14.21 7.71 12.93
N GLN A 402 13.80 8.43 13.98
CA GLN A 402 14.17 8.10 15.36
C GLN A 402 13.51 6.79 15.83
N VAL A 403 12.24 6.57 15.49
CA VAL A 403 11.52 5.32 15.80
C VAL A 403 12.17 4.13 15.11
N MET A 404 12.45 4.25 13.81
CA MET A 404 13.10 3.19 13.03
C MET A 404 14.52 2.91 13.54
N ALA A 405 15.29 3.95 13.89
CA ALA A 405 16.62 3.75 14.47
C ALA A 405 16.56 3.05 15.83
N TYR A 406 15.57 3.38 16.67
CA TYR A 406 15.37 2.67 17.93
C TYR A 406 15.05 1.19 17.69
N LEU A 407 14.13 0.91 16.74
CA LEU A 407 13.79 -0.47 16.33
C LEU A 407 15.04 -1.24 15.84
N MET A 408 15.89 -0.63 15.02
CA MET A 408 17.13 -1.23 14.50
C MET A 408 18.14 -1.54 15.61
N MET A 409 18.06 -0.85 16.76
CA MET A 409 18.97 -1.05 17.91
C MET A 409 18.43 -2.03 18.97
N GLN A 410 17.21 -2.55 18.82
CA GLN A 410 16.65 -3.57 19.72
C GLN A 410 17.28 -4.95 19.49
N ASN A 411 17.43 -5.73 20.61
CA ASN A 411 17.93 -7.12 20.57
C ASN A 411 16.81 -8.12 20.24
#